data_9107155ce286e1afeb860c192991f913
#
_entry.id   9107155ce286e1afeb860c192991f913
#
_cell.length_a   1.000
_cell.length_b   1.000
_cell.length_c   1.000
_cell.angle_alpha   90.00
_cell.angle_beta   90.00
_cell.angle_gamma   90.00
#
_symmetry.space_group_name_H-M   'P 1'
#
loop_
_entity.id
_entity.type
_entity.pdbx_description
1 polymer ?
#
loop_
_entity_poly.entity_id
_entity_poly.type
_entity_poly.pdbx_seq_one_letter_code
_entity_poly.pdbx_strand_id
1 'polypeptide(L)'
;MSKVTERQKLIRAYRDETGESEIDMRRVAEFAVKKGWPLPQPADPLDMLAKQFSDAARLEIKHDPKTGDPYRVNHAVPRRAASGQMSFFWVDIDDPKTTAPNMRASLVMRREQMVDDGLQLTFDMLHWNSLRPEDEHIDLPMDLTMDIEIRRAAREDDDEAA
;
A
#
# COMPACT_ATOMS: atom_id res chain seq x y z
N MET A 1 -4.91 25.61 -2.76
CA MET A 1 -5.56 24.36 -2.24
C MET A 1 -4.97 23.19 -3.00
N SER A 2 -4.72 22.04 -2.34
CA SER A 2 -4.14 20.90 -3.06
C SER A 2 -5.18 20.23 -3.95
N LYS A 3 -4.75 19.62 -5.08
CA LYS A 3 -5.63 18.84 -5.96
C LYS A 3 -6.33 17.69 -5.22
N VAL A 4 -5.71 17.17 -4.16
CA VAL A 4 -6.31 16.14 -3.30
C VAL A 4 -7.51 16.71 -2.55
N THR A 5 -7.34 17.85 -1.90
CA THR A 5 -8.43 18.52 -1.16
C THR A 5 -9.62 18.88 -2.07
N GLU A 6 -9.34 19.30 -3.29
CA GLU A 6 -10.40 19.60 -4.27
C GLU A 6 -11.17 18.34 -4.70
N ARG A 7 -10.46 17.21 -4.94
CA ARG A 7 -11.10 15.92 -5.20
C ARG A 7 -11.95 15.44 -4.04
N GLN A 8 -11.49 15.59 -2.80
CA GLN A 8 -12.25 15.25 -1.59
C GLN A 8 -13.54 16.09 -1.48
N LYS A 9 -13.49 17.37 -1.85
CA LYS A 9 -14.69 18.24 -1.92
C LYS A 9 -15.68 17.75 -2.98
N LEU A 10 -15.21 17.31 -4.14
CA LEU A 10 -16.06 16.76 -5.20
C LEU A 10 -16.73 15.45 -4.79
N ILE A 11 -16.04 14.58 -4.04
CA ILE A 11 -16.63 13.36 -3.47
C ILE A 11 -17.77 13.72 -2.51
N ARG A 12 -17.56 14.71 -1.65
CA ARG A 12 -18.62 15.18 -0.72
C ARG A 12 -19.79 15.78 -1.47
N ALA A 13 -19.51 16.67 -2.44
CA ALA A 13 -20.55 17.28 -3.27
C ALA A 13 -21.39 16.24 -4.03
N TYR A 14 -20.75 15.18 -4.53
CA TYR A 14 -21.48 14.08 -5.17
C TYR A 14 -22.45 13.40 -4.20
N ARG A 15 -22.00 13.08 -2.98
CA ARG A 15 -22.86 12.49 -1.94
C ARG A 15 -24.01 13.40 -1.56
N ASP A 16 -23.74 14.69 -1.42
CA ASP A 16 -24.76 15.70 -1.06
C ASP A 16 -25.82 15.85 -2.15
N GLU A 17 -25.42 15.81 -3.44
CA GLU A 17 -26.35 15.92 -4.57
C GLU A 17 -27.14 14.63 -4.83
N THR A 18 -26.55 13.45 -4.61
CA THR A 18 -27.17 12.17 -4.94
C THR A 18 -27.87 11.50 -3.76
N GLY A 19 -27.45 11.81 -2.53
CA GLY A 19 -27.89 11.13 -1.32
C GLY A 19 -27.39 9.68 -1.19
N GLU A 20 -26.48 9.24 -2.08
CA GLU A 20 -25.93 7.89 -2.07
C GLU A 20 -24.90 7.73 -0.94
N SER A 21 -25.03 6.70 -0.10
CA SER A 21 -24.06 6.31 0.91
C SER A 21 -22.97 5.40 0.32
N GLU A 22 -23.36 4.49 -0.58
CA GLU A 22 -22.48 3.63 -1.35
C GLU A 22 -22.24 4.27 -2.71
N ILE A 23 -20.98 4.66 -2.99
CA ILE A 23 -20.64 5.43 -4.19
C ILE A 23 -19.63 4.69 -5.06
N ASP A 24 -19.85 4.76 -6.37
CA ASP A 24 -18.89 4.31 -7.38
C ASP A 24 -18.00 5.49 -7.81
N MET A 25 -16.68 5.32 -7.67
CA MET A 25 -15.68 6.37 -8.01
C MET A 25 -15.69 6.74 -9.49
N ARG A 26 -16.12 5.85 -10.40
CA ARG A 26 -16.30 6.19 -11.81
C ARG A 26 -17.42 7.21 -11.99
N ARG A 27 -18.56 7.03 -11.30
CA ARG A 27 -19.68 7.99 -11.32
C ARG A 27 -19.29 9.34 -10.69
N VAL A 28 -18.46 9.30 -9.62
CA VAL A 28 -17.87 10.53 -9.06
C VAL A 28 -16.97 11.24 -10.07
N ALA A 29 -16.16 10.51 -10.82
CA ALA A 29 -15.30 11.08 -11.86
C ALA A 29 -16.14 11.71 -13.01
N GLU A 30 -17.20 11.05 -13.46
CA GLU A 30 -18.13 11.59 -14.47
C GLU A 30 -18.81 12.87 -13.97
N PHE A 31 -19.22 12.89 -12.71
CA PHE A 31 -19.76 14.07 -12.06
C PHE A 31 -18.75 15.23 -12.02
N ALA A 32 -17.51 14.94 -11.63
CA ALA A 32 -16.43 15.92 -11.59
C ALA A 32 -16.18 16.53 -12.96
N VAL A 33 -16.14 15.72 -14.04
CA VAL A 33 -15.99 16.20 -15.42
C VAL A 33 -17.17 17.10 -15.82
N LYS A 34 -18.42 16.75 -15.46
CA LYS A 34 -19.58 17.62 -15.69
C LYS A 34 -19.49 18.96 -14.95
N LYS A 35 -18.82 18.99 -13.78
CA LYS A 35 -18.54 20.22 -13.02
C LYS A 35 -17.30 20.99 -13.53
N GLY A 36 -16.70 20.55 -14.64
CA GLY A 36 -15.55 21.22 -15.27
C GLY A 36 -14.18 20.73 -14.80
N TRP A 37 -14.11 19.61 -14.08
CA TRP A 37 -12.82 19.03 -13.72
C TRP A 37 -12.13 18.44 -14.96
N PRO A 38 -10.86 18.80 -15.22
CA PRO A 38 -10.16 18.30 -16.39
C PRO A 38 -9.84 16.82 -16.29
N LEU A 39 -9.96 16.11 -17.40
CA LEU A 39 -9.43 14.74 -17.50
C LEU A 39 -7.91 14.74 -17.30
N PRO A 40 -7.34 13.67 -16.70
CA PRO A 40 -5.89 13.52 -16.59
C PRO A 40 -5.22 13.61 -17.97
N GLN A 41 -4.11 14.33 -18.04
CA GLN A 41 -3.25 14.27 -19.23
C GLN A 41 -2.59 12.90 -19.31
N PRO A 42 -2.32 12.38 -20.53
CA PRO A 42 -1.55 11.16 -20.69
C PRO A 42 -0.21 11.26 -19.96
N ALA A 43 0.15 10.24 -19.20
CA ALA A 43 1.47 10.14 -18.57
C ALA A 43 2.52 9.90 -19.66
N ASP A 44 3.78 10.29 -19.39
CA ASP A 44 4.91 9.95 -20.24
C ASP A 44 4.96 8.42 -20.45
N PRO A 45 4.97 7.92 -21.70
CA PRO A 45 5.01 6.48 -21.97
C PRO A 45 6.20 5.78 -21.31
N LEU A 46 7.35 6.45 -21.18
CA LEU A 46 8.51 5.88 -20.51
C LEU A 46 8.31 5.78 -19.00
N ASP A 47 7.69 6.77 -18.37
CA ASP A 47 7.33 6.70 -16.95
C ASP A 47 6.29 5.60 -16.67
N MET A 48 5.32 5.44 -17.59
CA MET A 48 4.35 4.33 -17.51
C MET A 48 5.03 2.97 -17.58
N LEU A 49 5.98 2.82 -18.51
CA LEU A 49 6.74 1.58 -18.65
C LEU A 49 7.64 1.33 -17.43
N ALA A 50 8.34 2.34 -16.92
CA ALA A 50 9.13 2.24 -15.70
C ALA A 50 8.29 1.81 -14.50
N LYS A 51 7.06 2.33 -14.39
CA LYS A 51 6.12 1.88 -13.36
C LYS A 51 5.76 0.40 -13.52
N GLN A 52 5.49 -0.08 -14.73
CA GLN A 52 5.20 -1.50 -14.99
C GLN A 52 6.37 -2.41 -14.58
N PHE A 53 7.61 -2.01 -14.86
CA PHE A 53 8.80 -2.73 -14.39
C PHE A 53 8.91 -2.72 -12.85
N SER A 54 8.61 -1.60 -12.21
CA SER A 54 8.60 -1.53 -10.74
C SER A 54 7.53 -2.43 -10.13
N ASP A 55 6.36 -2.51 -10.74
CA ASP A 55 5.27 -3.38 -10.30
C ASP A 55 5.64 -4.87 -10.51
N ALA A 56 6.27 -5.22 -11.63
CA ALA A 56 6.77 -6.56 -11.89
C ALA A 56 7.88 -6.96 -10.90
N ALA A 57 8.82 -6.06 -10.61
CA ALA A 57 9.88 -6.29 -9.64
C ALA A 57 9.35 -6.60 -8.23
N ARG A 58 8.24 -5.96 -7.82
CA ARG A 58 7.60 -6.24 -6.52
C ARG A 58 6.98 -7.62 -6.43
N LEU A 59 6.60 -8.21 -7.55
CA LEU A 59 5.89 -9.49 -7.63
C LEU A 59 6.84 -10.67 -7.80
N GLU A 60 8.12 -10.44 -8.09
CA GLU A 60 9.07 -11.52 -8.27
C GLU A 60 9.39 -12.21 -6.94
N ILE A 61 9.01 -13.49 -6.86
CA ILE A 61 9.16 -14.35 -5.69
C ILE A 61 10.05 -15.53 -6.07
N LYS A 62 10.98 -15.85 -5.18
CA LYS A 62 11.72 -17.12 -5.18
C LYS A 62 11.50 -17.83 -3.85
N HIS A 63 11.91 -19.09 -3.77
CA HIS A 63 11.84 -19.89 -2.55
C HIS A 63 13.25 -20.13 -2.02
N ASP A 64 13.43 -19.94 -0.72
CA ASP A 64 14.69 -20.22 -0.05
C ASP A 64 15.00 -21.73 -0.16
N PRO A 65 16.18 -22.12 -0.71
CA PRO A 65 16.49 -23.53 -0.91
C PRO A 65 16.69 -24.33 0.38
N LYS A 66 16.82 -23.67 1.54
CA LYS A 66 17.01 -24.32 2.83
C LYS A 66 15.70 -24.49 3.60
N THR A 67 14.81 -23.49 3.52
CA THR A 67 13.57 -23.45 4.30
C THR A 67 12.32 -23.66 3.47
N GLY A 68 12.39 -23.50 2.12
CA GLY A 68 11.22 -23.47 1.24
C GLY A 68 10.44 -22.16 1.30
N ASP A 69 10.72 -21.26 2.23
CA ASP A 69 9.98 -20.02 2.43
C ASP A 69 10.03 -19.12 1.20
N PRO A 70 8.90 -18.54 0.75
CA PRO A 70 8.90 -17.59 -0.33
C PRO A 70 9.47 -16.25 0.11
N TYR A 71 10.32 -15.65 -0.71
CA TYR A 71 10.87 -14.31 -0.47
C TYR A 71 10.82 -13.46 -1.73
N ARG A 72 10.74 -12.14 -1.55
CA ARG A 72 10.84 -11.18 -2.66
C ARG A 72 12.29 -11.01 -3.07
N VAL A 73 12.55 -11.10 -4.37
CA VAL A 73 13.88 -10.94 -4.95
C VAL A 73 14.31 -9.47 -4.95
N ASN A 74 13.44 -8.59 -5.38
CA ASN A 74 13.75 -7.18 -5.59
C ASN A 74 13.24 -6.30 -4.44
N HIS A 75 14.11 -5.40 -3.97
CA HIS A 75 13.85 -4.50 -2.86
C HIS A 75 14.09 -3.05 -3.26
N ALA A 76 13.07 -2.20 -3.07
CA ALA A 76 13.21 -0.75 -3.23
C ALA A 76 13.96 -0.17 -2.03
N VAL A 77 15.02 0.58 -2.29
CA VAL A 77 15.84 1.25 -1.28
C VAL A 77 15.64 2.76 -1.40
N PRO A 78 15.22 3.45 -0.32
CA PRO A 78 15.07 4.89 -0.35
C PRO A 78 16.43 5.59 -0.43
N ARG A 79 16.51 6.62 -1.28
CA ARG A 79 17.67 7.50 -1.40
C ARG A 79 17.22 8.95 -1.39
N ARG A 80 17.83 9.75 -0.55
CA ARG A 80 17.61 11.19 -0.56
C ARG A 80 18.59 11.84 -1.54
N ALA A 81 18.06 12.53 -2.55
CA ALA A 81 18.86 13.33 -3.47
C ALA A 81 19.40 14.59 -2.76
N ALA A 82 20.44 15.21 -3.35
CA ALA A 82 21.00 16.48 -2.84
C ALA A 82 19.96 17.61 -2.78
N SER A 83 18.92 17.55 -3.62
CA SER A 83 17.76 18.47 -3.61
C SER A 83 16.80 18.25 -2.43
N GLY A 84 17.02 17.22 -1.60
CA GLY A 84 16.10 16.79 -0.53
C GLY A 84 14.96 15.88 -1.01
N GLN A 85 14.79 15.69 -2.32
CA GLN A 85 13.76 14.83 -2.89
C GLN A 85 14.09 13.34 -2.63
N MET A 86 13.07 12.59 -2.23
CA MET A 86 13.21 11.14 -2.08
C MET A 86 13.10 10.46 -3.45
N SER A 87 14.04 9.58 -3.73
CA SER A 87 14.02 8.67 -4.87
C SER A 87 14.24 7.23 -4.39
N PHE A 88 14.05 6.28 -5.27
CA PHE A 88 14.21 4.87 -4.96
C PHE A 88 15.09 4.22 -6.03
N PHE A 89 15.93 3.28 -5.60
CA PHE A 89 16.61 2.35 -6.49
C PHE A 89 16.31 0.92 -6.05
N TRP A 90 16.52 -0.02 -6.94
CA TRP A 90 16.17 -1.42 -6.72
C TRP A 90 17.44 -2.24 -6.52
N VAL A 91 17.43 -3.17 -5.59
CA VAL A 91 18.47 -4.14 -5.34
C VAL A 91 17.89 -5.56 -5.35
N ASP A 92 18.67 -6.51 -5.84
CA ASP A 92 18.38 -7.94 -5.75
C ASP A 92 18.97 -8.47 -4.44
N ILE A 93 18.15 -9.17 -3.63
CA ILE A 93 18.58 -9.73 -2.34
C ILE A 93 19.65 -10.83 -2.52
N ASP A 94 19.64 -11.52 -3.66
CA ASP A 94 20.58 -12.60 -3.99
C ASP A 94 21.90 -12.10 -4.60
N ASP A 95 21.95 -10.82 -5.02
CA ASP A 95 23.19 -10.24 -5.55
C ASP A 95 24.23 -10.05 -4.43
N PRO A 96 25.42 -10.68 -4.53
CA PRO A 96 26.47 -10.54 -3.53
C PRO A 96 26.99 -9.10 -3.35
N LYS A 97 26.66 -8.17 -4.26
CA LYS A 97 26.97 -6.74 -4.15
C LYS A 97 25.93 -5.98 -3.32
N THR A 98 24.78 -6.58 -3.06
CA THR A 98 23.75 -5.96 -2.22
C THR A 98 24.24 -5.89 -0.78
N THR A 99 24.23 -4.70 -0.20
CA THR A 99 24.79 -4.45 1.13
C THR A 99 23.74 -4.56 2.23
N ALA A 100 24.16 -4.98 3.43
CA ALA A 100 23.29 -5.04 4.60
C ALA A 100 22.61 -3.68 4.94
N PRO A 101 23.28 -2.51 4.84
CA PRO A 101 22.62 -1.22 5.00
C PRO A 101 21.47 -0.99 4.01
N ASN A 102 21.64 -1.36 2.73
CA ASN A 102 20.57 -1.22 1.72
C ASN A 102 19.37 -2.11 2.06
N MET A 103 19.61 -3.37 2.40
CA MET A 103 18.54 -4.29 2.79
C MET A 103 17.83 -3.81 4.05
N ARG A 104 18.57 -3.38 5.06
CA ARG A 104 17.98 -2.83 6.29
C ARG A 104 17.09 -1.61 6.00
N ALA A 105 17.56 -0.67 5.18
CA ALA A 105 16.79 0.51 4.81
C ALA A 105 15.47 0.15 4.13
N SER A 106 15.48 -0.82 3.21
CA SER A 106 14.27 -1.30 2.55
C SER A 106 13.30 -1.99 3.51
N LEU A 107 13.80 -2.89 4.36
CA LEU A 107 12.96 -3.64 5.30
C LEU A 107 12.38 -2.73 6.40
N VAL A 108 13.17 -1.79 6.91
CA VAL A 108 12.70 -0.79 7.89
C VAL A 108 11.62 0.09 7.27
N MET A 109 11.83 0.60 6.06
CA MET A 109 10.83 1.39 5.36
C MET A 109 9.50 0.64 5.21
N ARG A 110 9.54 -0.65 4.84
CA ARG A 110 8.32 -1.47 4.72
C ARG A 110 7.65 -1.69 6.08
N ARG A 111 8.44 -1.90 7.14
CA ARG A 111 7.91 -2.01 8.49
C ARG A 111 7.23 -0.71 8.94
N GLU A 112 7.84 0.45 8.69
CA GLU A 112 7.24 1.74 9.01
C GLU A 112 5.93 1.97 8.25
N GLN A 113 5.84 1.57 6.98
CA GLN A 113 4.58 1.60 6.22
C GLN A 113 3.48 0.76 6.91
N MET A 114 3.81 -0.43 7.43
CA MET A 114 2.86 -1.26 8.19
C MET A 114 2.42 -0.58 9.50
N VAL A 115 3.33 0.13 10.17
CA VAL A 115 3.01 0.89 11.40
C VAL A 115 2.06 2.06 11.09
N ASP A 116 2.33 2.80 10.01
CA ASP A 116 1.48 3.91 9.56
C ASP A 116 0.07 3.42 9.17
N ASP A 117 -0.02 2.29 8.45
CA ASP A 117 -1.28 1.65 8.09
C ASP A 117 -2.04 1.19 9.36
N GLY A 118 -1.34 0.59 10.33
CA GLY A 118 -1.91 0.17 11.61
C GLY A 118 -2.41 1.36 12.43
N LEU A 119 -1.68 2.46 12.44
CA LEU A 119 -2.10 3.69 13.12
C LEU A 119 -3.38 4.27 12.49
N GLN A 120 -3.45 4.33 11.16
CA GLN A 120 -4.65 4.80 10.47
C GLN A 120 -5.85 3.89 10.74
N LEU A 121 -5.66 2.58 10.67
CA LEU A 121 -6.70 1.60 11.02
C LEU A 121 -7.23 1.80 12.45
N THR A 122 -6.32 2.05 13.40
CA THR A 122 -6.67 2.34 14.80
C THR A 122 -7.54 3.59 14.92
N PHE A 123 -7.17 4.67 14.24
CA PHE A 123 -7.98 5.90 14.25
C PHE A 123 -9.36 5.71 13.62
N ASP A 124 -9.45 4.99 12.52
CA ASP A 124 -10.72 4.71 11.84
C ASP A 124 -11.65 3.89 12.76
N MET A 125 -11.13 2.88 13.42
CA MET A 125 -11.84 2.03 14.37
C MET A 125 -12.34 2.84 15.58
N LEU A 126 -11.48 3.63 16.19
CA LEU A 126 -11.84 4.48 17.33
C LEU A 126 -12.91 5.51 16.93
N HIS A 127 -12.78 6.11 15.76
CA HIS A 127 -13.77 7.06 15.27
C HIS A 127 -15.12 6.40 15.02
N TRP A 128 -15.15 5.23 14.34
CA TRP A 128 -16.37 4.46 14.14
C TRP A 128 -17.09 4.16 15.46
N ASN A 129 -16.36 3.62 16.43
CA ASN A 129 -16.91 3.28 17.74
C ASN A 129 -17.44 4.51 18.50
N SER A 130 -16.80 5.67 18.34
CA SER A 130 -17.24 6.91 18.96
C SER A 130 -18.56 7.44 18.41
N LEU A 131 -18.84 7.19 17.15
CA LEU A 131 -20.08 7.59 16.48
C LEU A 131 -21.28 6.68 16.83
N ARG A 132 -21.01 5.47 17.30
CA ARG A 132 -22.01 4.40 17.52
C ARG A 132 -21.79 3.72 18.87
N PRO A 133 -21.95 4.45 19.99
CA PRO A 133 -21.66 3.91 21.30
C PRO A 133 -22.62 2.79 21.74
N GLU A 134 -23.79 2.68 21.12
CA GLU A 134 -24.81 1.67 21.40
C GLU A 134 -24.67 0.41 20.53
N ASP A 135 -23.85 0.47 19.47
CA ASP A 135 -23.59 -0.66 18.58
C ASP A 135 -22.48 -1.56 19.12
N GLU A 136 -22.33 -2.75 18.54
CA GLU A 136 -21.19 -3.60 18.78
C GLU A 136 -19.89 -2.89 18.35
N HIS A 137 -18.96 -2.74 19.29
CA HIS A 137 -17.67 -2.11 19.01
C HIS A 137 -16.80 -3.03 18.16
N ILE A 138 -16.14 -2.43 17.18
CA ILE A 138 -15.10 -3.08 16.41
C ILE A 138 -13.80 -2.97 17.19
N ASP A 139 -13.18 -4.11 17.50
CA ASP A 139 -11.87 -4.20 18.14
C ASP A 139 -10.97 -5.13 17.32
N LEU A 140 -9.88 -4.58 16.79
CA LEU A 140 -8.90 -5.29 15.98
C LEU A 140 -7.53 -5.18 16.64
N PRO A 141 -7.02 -6.26 17.24
CA PRO A 141 -5.68 -6.25 17.86
C PRO A 141 -4.59 -5.91 16.84
N MET A 142 -3.66 -5.03 17.23
CA MET A 142 -2.51 -4.65 16.38
C MET A 142 -1.28 -5.53 16.59
N ASP A 143 -1.29 -6.47 17.51
CA ASP A 143 -0.24 -7.48 17.62
C ASP A 143 -0.47 -8.58 16.57
N LEU A 144 0.29 -8.52 15.49
CA LEU A 144 0.19 -9.46 14.36
C LEU A 144 1.08 -10.70 14.51
N THR A 145 1.76 -10.87 15.63
CA THR A 145 2.75 -11.95 15.82
C THR A 145 2.12 -13.32 15.62
N MET A 146 1.00 -13.58 16.30
CA MET A 146 0.28 -14.85 16.19
C MET A 146 -0.29 -15.08 14.78
N ASP A 147 -0.84 -14.05 14.15
CA ASP A 147 -1.36 -14.15 12.78
C ASP A 147 -0.28 -14.55 11.79
N ILE A 148 0.93 -13.99 11.94
CA ILE A 148 2.08 -14.31 11.10
C ILE A 148 2.53 -15.76 11.34
N GLU A 149 2.62 -16.20 12.59
CA GLU A 149 3.02 -17.56 12.94
C GLU A 149 2.03 -18.61 12.43
N ILE A 150 0.72 -18.37 12.58
CA ILE A 150 -0.33 -19.27 12.08
C ILE A 150 -0.24 -19.39 10.54
N ARG A 151 -0.05 -18.28 9.84
CA ARG A 151 0.07 -18.30 8.38
C ARG A 151 1.36 -18.97 7.89
N ARG A 152 2.44 -18.89 8.65
CA ARG A 152 3.67 -19.62 8.35
C ARG A 152 3.45 -21.12 8.50
N ALA A 153 2.90 -21.57 9.63
CA ALA A 153 2.62 -22.97 9.88
C ALA A 153 1.69 -23.59 8.82
N ALA A 154 0.63 -22.89 8.43
CA ALA A 154 -0.29 -23.38 7.39
C ALA A 154 0.39 -23.58 6.03
N ARG A 155 1.43 -22.81 5.69
CA ARG A 155 2.20 -22.99 4.45
C ARG A 155 3.11 -24.22 4.51
N GLU A 156 3.72 -24.48 5.68
CA GLU A 156 4.56 -25.66 5.88
C GLU A 156 3.74 -26.95 5.70
N ASP A 157 2.49 -26.97 6.19
CA ASP A 157 1.56 -28.09 6.00
C ASP A 157 1.15 -28.29 4.53
N ASP A 158 0.93 -27.22 3.78
CA ASP A 158 0.58 -27.28 2.36
C ASP A 158 1.75 -27.81 1.49
N ASP A 159 2.98 -27.41 1.81
CA ASP A 159 4.19 -27.86 1.10
C ASP A 159 4.54 -29.33 1.41
N GLU A 160 4.22 -29.85 2.61
CA GLU A 160 4.40 -31.27 2.96
C GLU A 160 3.33 -32.18 2.32
N ALA A 161 2.19 -31.61 1.94
CA ALA A 161 1.07 -32.33 1.33
C ALA A 161 1.15 -32.42 -0.21
N ALA A 162 2.07 -31.70 -0.86
CA ALA A 162 2.23 -31.60 -2.31
C ALA A 162 3.34 -32.48 -2.85
#